data_9296be60dc8401344097e588f6e7aec1
#
_entry.id   9296be60dc8401344097e588f6e7aec1
#
_cell.length_a   1.000
_cell.length_b   1.000
_cell.length_c   1.000
_cell.angle_alpha   90.00
_cell.angle_beta   90.00
_cell.angle_gamma   90.00
#
_symmetry.space_group_name_H-M   'P 1'
#
loop_
_entity.id
_entity.type
_entity.pdbx_description
1 polymer ?
#
loop_
_entity_poly.entity_id
_entity_poly.type
_entity_poly.pdbx_seq_one_letter_code
_entity_poly.pdbx_strand_id
1 'polypeptide(L)'
;MDSILVTGGTALHGEIPIAGAKNACLTLMPATLLSEDPITLTNAPRLSDIKTMGTLLESLGTEVTSMQDGKVLTMSSHNLTNLTADYDIVRKMRSSILVLGPMLARAGQAVASLPGGCAIGARPVDLHLKAMEALGAQIELRDGYVHAKAPQGLKGATIEFPFVSVGATENALLAATLARGTTILKQAAREPEIVDLAECLIAMGAQIDGHGTSTITIQGVDRLHGATHPVVTDRIELGTYMLAPAITGGEVECLGGKIELLEAFCEKLDAAGLSVEQTQRGLKVKRTNGDIKAINVTTEPFPGFPTDLQAQMMALLCTAKGTSALEEKIFENRFMHAPELARMGAQIEVNGGMATVTGVERLKGAPVMATDLRASVSLILAGLAAEGETLVNRVYHLDRGYERVEEKLGNCGAKIERIKGQ
;
A
#
# COMPACT_ATOMS: atom_id res chain seq x y z
N MET A 1 12.12 -20.37 8.65
CA MET A 1 11.59 -19.04 8.26
C MET A 1 12.75 -18.09 8.12
N ASP A 2 12.78 -17.29 7.06
CA ASP A 2 13.85 -16.32 6.84
C ASP A 2 13.85 -15.22 7.88
N SER A 3 15.06 -14.69 8.13
CA SER A 3 15.34 -13.54 8.97
C SER A 3 16.26 -12.57 8.22
N ILE A 4 16.32 -11.32 8.66
CA ILE A 4 17.28 -10.33 8.14
C ILE A 4 18.18 -9.89 9.29
N LEU A 5 19.49 -9.98 9.07
CA LEU A 5 20.52 -9.44 9.96
C LEU A 5 20.96 -8.07 9.46
N VAL A 6 20.91 -7.09 10.33
CA VAL A 6 21.34 -5.71 10.05
C VAL A 6 22.44 -5.34 11.03
N THR A 7 23.61 -4.95 10.52
CA THR A 7 24.68 -4.33 11.35
C THR A 7 24.62 -2.83 11.16
N GLY A 8 24.35 -2.11 12.24
CA GLY A 8 24.14 -0.67 12.18
C GLY A 8 25.42 0.16 12.15
N GLY A 9 25.27 1.50 12.13
CA GLY A 9 26.35 2.46 12.23
C GLY A 9 27.04 2.85 10.91
N THR A 10 26.50 2.45 9.76
CA THR A 10 27.03 2.84 8.43
C THR A 10 26.13 3.91 7.79
N ALA A 11 26.69 5.06 7.44
CA ALA A 11 25.99 6.07 6.65
C ALA A 11 25.72 5.55 5.23
N LEU A 12 24.50 5.74 4.73
CA LEU A 12 24.10 5.21 3.42
C LEU A 12 24.27 6.26 2.32
N HIS A 13 24.87 5.83 1.20
CA HIS A 13 25.09 6.68 0.03
C HIS A 13 24.80 5.90 -1.24
N GLY A 14 24.09 6.51 -2.17
CA GLY A 14 23.83 5.88 -3.47
C GLY A 14 22.46 6.18 -4.03
N GLU A 15 21.95 5.25 -4.81
CA GLU A 15 20.69 5.39 -5.54
C GLU A 15 19.81 4.16 -5.26
N ILE A 16 18.52 4.40 -5.05
CA ILE A 16 17.53 3.35 -4.84
C ILE A 16 16.40 3.51 -5.88
N PRO A 17 16.28 2.57 -6.84
CA PRO A 17 15.13 2.55 -7.74
C PRO A 17 13.87 2.17 -6.97
N ILE A 18 12.85 3.03 -7.03
CA ILE A 18 11.55 2.78 -6.40
C ILE A 18 10.67 1.98 -7.36
N ALA A 19 10.08 0.92 -6.85
CA ALA A 19 9.19 0.04 -7.61
C ALA A 19 7.81 0.67 -7.84
N GLY A 20 7.00 0.06 -8.69
CA GLY A 20 5.59 0.39 -8.81
C GLY A 20 4.83 0.10 -7.52
N ALA A 21 3.79 0.88 -7.27
CA ALA A 21 3.04 0.83 -6.03
C ALA A 21 2.30 -0.50 -5.86
N LYS A 22 2.58 -1.20 -4.76
CA LYS A 22 1.88 -2.43 -4.39
C LYS A 22 0.36 -2.23 -4.40
N ASN A 23 -0.10 -1.21 -3.69
CA ASN A 23 -1.53 -0.98 -3.51
C ASN A 23 -2.20 -0.62 -4.84
N ALA A 24 -1.57 0.19 -5.70
CA ALA A 24 -2.07 0.47 -7.04
C ALA A 24 -2.12 -0.82 -7.89
N CYS A 25 -1.05 -1.60 -7.93
CA CYS A 25 -1.01 -2.83 -8.72
C CYS A 25 -2.12 -3.82 -8.31
N LEU A 26 -2.36 -3.97 -6.99
CA LEU A 26 -3.44 -4.83 -6.47
C LEU A 26 -4.85 -4.35 -6.86
N THR A 27 -5.02 -3.07 -7.19
CA THR A 27 -6.28 -2.50 -7.65
C THR A 27 -6.41 -2.55 -9.17
N LEU A 28 -5.31 -2.35 -9.89
CA LEU A 28 -5.24 -2.43 -11.35
C LEU A 28 -5.46 -3.86 -11.87
N MET A 29 -4.94 -4.87 -11.17
CA MET A 29 -5.06 -6.26 -11.60
C MET A 29 -6.54 -6.72 -11.74
N PRO A 30 -7.46 -6.47 -10.79
CA PRO A 30 -8.88 -6.79 -10.94
C PRO A 30 -9.59 -6.08 -12.10
N ALA A 31 -9.06 -4.95 -12.63
CA ALA A 31 -9.64 -4.28 -13.78
C ALA A 31 -9.65 -5.19 -15.03
N THR A 32 -8.78 -6.20 -15.10
CA THR A 32 -8.79 -7.19 -16.20
C THR A 32 -10.12 -7.94 -16.30
N LEU A 33 -10.84 -8.10 -15.17
CA LEU A 33 -12.14 -8.76 -15.14
C LEU A 33 -13.24 -7.96 -15.87
N LEU A 34 -13.03 -6.68 -16.16
CA LEU A 34 -13.98 -5.80 -16.83
C LEU A 34 -13.92 -5.90 -18.36
N SER A 35 -12.90 -6.53 -18.94
CA SER A 35 -12.70 -6.63 -20.39
C SER A 35 -12.38 -8.07 -20.82
N GLU A 36 -12.70 -8.39 -22.09
CA GLU A 36 -12.24 -9.61 -22.75
C GLU A 36 -10.84 -9.44 -23.34
N ASP A 37 -10.45 -8.20 -23.63
CA ASP A 37 -9.15 -7.88 -24.18
C ASP A 37 -8.09 -7.84 -23.07
N PRO A 38 -6.82 -8.16 -23.38
CA PRO A 38 -5.76 -8.23 -22.40
C PRO A 38 -5.36 -6.84 -21.87
N ILE A 39 -5.04 -6.78 -20.58
CA ILE A 39 -4.42 -5.63 -19.93
C ILE A 39 -2.96 -5.96 -19.66
N THR A 40 -2.05 -5.04 -19.98
CA THR A 40 -0.64 -5.13 -19.66
C THR A 40 -0.24 -4.04 -18.66
N LEU A 41 0.19 -4.45 -17.47
CA LEU A 41 0.75 -3.55 -16.47
C LEU A 41 2.28 -3.57 -16.56
N THR A 42 2.91 -2.42 -16.73
CA THR A 42 4.36 -2.24 -16.65
C THR A 42 4.73 -1.66 -15.29
N ASN A 43 6.01 -1.72 -14.92
CA ASN A 43 6.48 -1.31 -13.59
C ASN A 43 5.76 -2.03 -12.43
N ALA A 44 5.29 -3.25 -12.64
CA ALA A 44 4.68 -4.04 -11.56
C ALA A 44 5.72 -4.43 -10.49
N PRO A 45 5.39 -4.36 -9.19
CA PRO A 45 6.32 -4.75 -8.14
C PRO A 45 6.35 -6.28 -7.97
N ARG A 46 7.52 -6.83 -7.62
CA ARG A 46 7.72 -8.27 -7.42
C ARG A 46 7.46 -8.69 -5.98
N LEU A 47 6.20 -8.76 -5.59
CA LEU A 47 5.77 -8.99 -4.22
C LEU A 47 4.90 -10.24 -4.09
N SER A 48 4.86 -10.84 -2.91
CA SER A 48 4.03 -12.02 -2.64
C SER A 48 2.54 -11.73 -2.77
N ASP A 49 2.09 -10.53 -2.41
CA ASP A 49 0.68 -10.11 -2.54
C ASP A 49 0.27 -10.03 -4.03
N ILE A 50 1.17 -9.59 -4.93
CA ILE A 50 0.91 -9.56 -6.38
C ILE A 50 0.74 -10.98 -6.94
N LYS A 51 1.59 -11.93 -6.51
CA LYS A 51 1.44 -13.34 -6.89
C LYS A 51 0.12 -13.91 -6.37
N THR A 52 -0.28 -13.58 -5.13
CA THR A 52 -1.55 -14.02 -4.55
C THR A 52 -2.75 -13.48 -5.35
N MET A 53 -2.71 -12.21 -5.78
CA MET A 53 -3.76 -11.65 -6.65
C MET A 53 -3.77 -12.35 -8.02
N GLY A 54 -2.62 -12.63 -8.60
CA GLY A 54 -2.51 -13.41 -9.83
C GLY A 54 -3.19 -14.78 -9.69
N THR A 55 -2.87 -15.52 -8.62
CA THR A 55 -3.51 -16.83 -8.33
C THR A 55 -5.02 -16.71 -8.14
N LEU A 56 -5.50 -15.63 -7.50
CA LEU A 56 -6.94 -15.38 -7.38
C LEU A 56 -7.58 -15.18 -8.76
N LEU A 57 -6.99 -14.33 -9.60
CA LEU A 57 -7.50 -14.05 -10.95
C LEU A 57 -7.48 -15.32 -11.83
N GLU A 58 -6.40 -16.12 -11.75
CA GLU A 58 -6.31 -17.42 -12.43
C GLU A 58 -7.44 -18.37 -11.99
N SER A 59 -7.78 -18.40 -10.72
CA SER A 59 -8.91 -19.20 -10.21
C SER A 59 -10.28 -18.75 -10.74
N LEU A 60 -10.39 -17.51 -11.21
CA LEU A 60 -11.59 -16.95 -11.83
C LEU A 60 -11.60 -17.15 -13.36
N GLY A 61 -10.51 -17.65 -13.96
CA GLY A 61 -10.40 -17.90 -15.40
C GLY A 61 -9.53 -16.89 -16.15
N THR A 62 -8.83 -15.99 -15.47
CA THR A 62 -7.88 -15.06 -16.07
C THR A 62 -6.59 -15.78 -16.42
N GLU A 63 -6.05 -15.56 -17.59
CA GLU A 63 -4.69 -15.95 -17.97
C GLU A 63 -3.72 -14.86 -17.50
N VAL A 64 -2.73 -15.22 -16.68
CA VAL A 64 -1.73 -14.30 -16.15
C VAL A 64 -0.34 -14.66 -16.69
N THR A 65 0.29 -13.76 -17.40
CA THR A 65 1.65 -13.91 -17.92
C THR A 65 2.56 -12.85 -17.33
N SER A 66 3.73 -13.29 -16.85
CA SER A 66 4.73 -12.42 -16.23
C SER A 66 6.00 -12.42 -17.09
N MET A 67 6.51 -11.23 -17.41
CA MET A 67 7.72 -11.00 -18.19
C MET A 67 8.67 -10.04 -17.45
N GLN A 68 9.91 -9.91 -17.93
CA GLN A 68 10.94 -9.03 -17.36
C GLN A 68 11.12 -9.22 -15.84
N ASP A 69 11.26 -10.47 -15.43
CA ASP A 69 11.42 -10.86 -14.02
C ASP A 69 10.27 -10.34 -13.12
N GLY A 70 9.03 -10.31 -13.65
CA GLY A 70 7.82 -9.90 -12.93
C GLY A 70 7.48 -8.42 -13.00
N LYS A 71 8.24 -7.60 -13.73
CA LYS A 71 7.96 -6.17 -13.88
C LYS A 71 6.88 -5.84 -14.92
N VAL A 72 6.55 -6.79 -15.77
CA VAL A 72 5.47 -6.67 -16.76
C VAL A 72 4.50 -7.83 -16.55
N LEU A 73 3.24 -7.51 -16.30
CA LEU A 73 2.15 -8.47 -16.13
C LEU A 73 1.14 -8.26 -17.25
N THR A 74 0.88 -9.30 -18.04
CA THR A 74 -0.21 -9.32 -19.01
C THR A 74 -1.29 -10.27 -18.52
N MET A 75 -2.52 -9.77 -18.44
CA MET A 75 -3.67 -10.50 -17.92
C MET A 75 -4.80 -10.45 -18.94
N SER A 76 -5.40 -11.61 -19.22
CA SER A 76 -6.54 -11.76 -20.14
C SER A 76 -7.68 -12.51 -19.47
N SER A 77 -8.82 -11.88 -19.38
CA SER A 77 -10.05 -12.46 -18.80
C SER A 77 -11.11 -12.71 -19.90
N HIS A 78 -10.69 -13.30 -21.02
CA HIS A 78 -11.59 -13.58 -22.15
C HIS A 78 -12.79 -14.41 -21.69
N ASN A 79 -12.58 -15.45 -20.89
CA ASN A 79 -13.63 -16.31 -20.35
C ASN A 79 -13.54 -16.37 -18.82
N LEU A 80 -14.52 -15.81 -18.12
CA LEU A 80 -14.68 -16.02 -16.69
C LEU A 80 -15.29 -17.41 -16.46
N THR A 81 -14.49 -18.35 -15.97
CA THR A 81 -14.90 -19.75 -15.76
C THR A 81 -15.46 -19.99 -14.37
N ASN A 82 -15.16 -19.12 -13.41
CA ASN A 82 -15.60 -19.19 -12.03
C ASN A 82 -15.89 -17.76 -11.52
N LEU A 83 -16.95 -17.62 -10.74
CA LEU A 83 -17.38 -16.34 -10.15
C LEU A 83 -17.30 -16.36 -8.61
N THR A 84 -16.51 -17.29 -8.06
CA THR A 84 -16.31 -17.45 -6.62
C THR A 84 -14.85 -17.19 -6.25
N ALA A 85 -14.61 -16.18 -5.42
CA ALA A 85 -13.34 -15.94 -4.77
C ALA A 85 -13.27 -16.70 -3.45
N ASP A 86 -12.52 -17.81 -3.44
CA ASP A 86 -12.51 -18.78 -2.36
C ASP A 86 -11.77 -18.30 -1.11
N TYR A 87 -12.26 -18.75 0.06
CA TYR A 87 -11.72 -18.42 1.39
C TYR A 87 -10.20 -18.65 1.49
N ASP A 88 -9.68 -19.76 0.98
CA ASP A 88 -8.26 -20.12 1.12
C ASP A 88 -7.29 -19.14 0.45
N ILE A 89 -7.75 -18.42 -0.56
CA ILE A 89 -6.98 -17.35 -1.20
C ILE A 89 -7.28 -16.01 -0.52
N VAL A 90 -8.58 -15.69 -0.34
CA VAL A 90 -9.04 -14.40 0.20
C VAL A 90 -8.50 -14.13 1.60
N ARG A 91 -8.43 -15.15 2.48
CA ARG A 91 -7.91 -15.01 3.85
C ARG A 91 -6.45 -14.55 3.93
N LYS A 92 -5.68 -14.74 2.86
CA LYS A 92 -4.25 -14.36 2.79
C LYS A 92 -4.06 -12.89 2.46
N MET A 93 -5.02 -12.27 1.77
CA MET A 93 -4.89 -10.92 1.23
C MET A 93 -6.24 -10.21 1.21
N ARG A 94 -6.37 -9.15 2.02
CA ARG A 94 -7.62 -8.41 2.17
C ARG A 94 -8.11 -7.76 0.87
N SER A 95 -7.19 -7.25 0.02
CA SER A 95 -7.52 -6.65 -1.28
C SER A 95 -8.20 -7.62 -2.26
N SER A 96 -8.27 -8.91 -1.94
CA SER A 96 -9.05 -9.89 -2.70
C SER A 96 -10.54 -9.50 -2.86
N ILE A 97 -11.10 -8.70 -1.96
CA ILE A 97 -12.47 -8.19 -2.08
C ILE A 97 -12.67 -7.28 -3.31
N LEU A 98 -11.60 -6.75 -3.90
CA LEU A 98 -11.66 -5.88 -5.07
C LEU A 98 -12.10 -6.58 -6.35
N VAL A 99 -12.14 -7.92 -6.39
CA VAL A 99 -12.71 -8.66 -7.52
C VAL A 99 -14.24 -8.62 -7.54
N LEU A 100 -14.89 -8.28 -6.41
CA LEU A 100 -16.35 -8.28 -6.27
C LEU A 100 -17.03 -7.34 -7.27
N GLY A 101 -16.59 -6.07 -7.32
CA GLY A 101 -17.16 -5.05 -8.20
C GLY A 101 -17.05 -5.40 -9.67
N PRO A 102 -15.86 -5.69 -10.20
CA PRO A 102 -15.66 -6.08 -11.59
C PRO A 102 -16.44 -7.33 -12.02
N MET A 103 -16.44 -8.40 -11.20
CA MET A 103 -17.23 -9.60 -11.51
C MET A 103 -18.72 -9.30 -11.56
N LEU A 104 -19.24 -8.53 -10.60
CA LEU A 104 -20.63 -8.15 -10.54
C LEU A 104 -21.03 -7.27 -11.74
N ALA A 105 -20.17 -6.32 -12.12
CA ALA A 105 -20.41 -5.43 -13.24
C ALA A 105 -20.45 -6.17 -14.58
N ARG A 106 -19.51 -7.09 -14.80
CA ARG A 106 -19.42 -7.83 -16.08
C ARG A 106 -20.33 -9.04 -16.15
N ALA A 107 -20.38 -9.87 -15.09
CA ALA A 107 -21.10 -11.14 -15.10
C ALA A 107 -22.49 -11.06 -14.45
N GLY A 108 -22.87 -9.95 -13.83
CA GLY A 108 -24.14 -9.79 -13.13
C GLY A 108 -24.24 -10.59 -11.82
N GLN A 109 -23.21 -11.31 -11.45
CA GLN A 109 -23.13 -12.04 -10.18
C GLN A 109 -21.69 -12.24 -9.74
N ALA A 110 -21.47 -12.35 -8.42
CA ALA A 110 -20.19 -12.61 -7.82
C ALA A 110 -20.38 -13.25 -6.45
N VAL A 111 -19.47 -14.15 -6.09
CA VAL A 111 -19.37 -14.70 -4.74
C VAL A 111 -17.96 -14.46 -4.23
N ALA A 112 -17.82 -13.82 -3.08
CA ALA A 112 -16.52 -13.58 -2.48
C ALA A 112 -16.52 -13.93 -1.01
N SER A 113 -15.52 -14.68 -0.55
CA SER A 113 -15.35 -14.90 0.88
C SER A 113 -15.12 -13.57 1.60
N LEU A 114 -15.66 -13.45 2.80
CA LEU A 114 -15.30 -12.34 3.68
C LEU A 114 -13.81 -12.43 4.03
N PRO A 115 -13.04 -11.35 3.90
CA PRO A 115 -11.64 -11.37 4.30
C PRO A 115 -11.52 -11.56 5.81
N GLY A 116 -10.52 -12.31 6.24
CA GLY A 116 -10.20 -12.48 7.65
C GLY A 116 -9.87 -11.17 8.35
N GLY A 117 -9.79 -11.18 9.68
CA GLY A 117 -9.40 -10.03 10.50
C GLY A 117 -8.01 -9.51 10.13
N CYS A 118 -7.77 -8.24 10.43
CA CYS A 118 -6.48 -7.59 10.22
C CYS A 118 -5.84 -7.25 11.57
N ALA A 119 -4.53 -7.45 11.69
CA ALA A 119 -3.80 -7.17 12.93
C ALA A 119 -3.85 -5.68 13.34
N ILE A 120 -3.94 -4.77 12.37
CA ILE A 120 -3.93 -3.32 12.60
C ILE A 120 -5.29 -2.71 12.97
N GLY A 121 -6.39 -3.48 13.00
CA GLY A 121 -7.71 -3.01 13.41
C GLY A 121 -8.87 -3.62 12.65
N ALA A 122 -10.09 -3.28 13.09
CA ALA A 122 -11.32 -3.65 12.42
C ALA A 122 -11.40 -2.93 11.05
N ARG A 123 -11.54 -3.70 9.99
CA ARG A 123 -11.63 -3.17 8.62
C ARG A 123 -12.78 -3.86 7.89
N PRO A 124 -14.03 -3.53 8.26
CA PRO A 124 -15.21 -4.16 7.69
C PRO A 124 -15.29 -3.87 6.18
N VAL A 125 -15.97 -4.74 5.44
CA VAL A 125 -16.21 -4.58 3.99
C VAL A 125 -17.56 -3.95 3.71
N ASP A 126 -18.25 -3.46 4.74
CA ASP A 126 -19.60 -2.91 4.65
C ASP A 126 -19.74 -1.77 3.65
N LEU A 127 -18.74 -0.88 3.54
CA LEU A 127 -18.75 0.20 2.55
C LEU A 127 -18.64 -0.29 1.13
N HIS A 128 -17.89 -1.38 0.88
CA HIS A 128 -17.88 -2.05 -0.42
C HIS A 128 -19.26 -2.58 -0.78
N LEU A 129 -19.92 -3.26 0.17
CA LEU A 129 -21.24 -3.85 -0.04
C LEU A 129 -22.31 -2.79 -0.25
N LYS A 130 -22.32 -1.72 0.58
CA LYS A 130 -23.22 -0.59 0.43
C LYS A 130 -23.07 0.11 -0.92
N ALA A 131 -21.84 0.22 -1.44
CA ALA A 131 -21.62 0.77 -2.77
C ALA A 131 -22.24 -0.12 -3.85
N MET A 132 -22.09 -1.44 -3.77
CA MET A 132 -22.71 -2.38 -4.71
C MET A 132 -24.25 -2.35 -4.61
N GLU A 133 -24.81 -2.29 -3.39
CA GLU A 133 -26.25 -2.15 -3.17
C GLU A 133 -26.79 -0.85 -3.77
N ALA A 134 -26.07 0.26 -3.60
CA ALA A 134 -26.45 1.56 -4.20
C ALA A 134 -26.47 1.50 -5.73
N LEU A 135 -25.57 0.71 -6.35
CA LEU A 135 -25.58 0.44 -7.79
C LEU A 135 -26.65 -0.57 -8.21
N GLY A 136 -27.50 -1.05 -7.29
CA GLY A 136 -28.63 -1.93 -7.57
C GLY A 136 -28.36 -3.42 -7.42
N ALA A 137 -27.26 -3.81 -6.79
CA ALA A 137 -26.99 -5.20 -6.48
C ALA A 137 -27.83 -5.70 -5.28
N GLN A 138 -28.18 -6.95 -5.31
CA GLN A 138 -28.75 -7.70 -4.21
C GLN A 138 -27.62 -8.44 -3.49
N ILE A 139 -27.44 -8.19 -2.19
CA ILE A 139 -26.37 -8.76 -1.37
C ILE A 139 -26.97 -9.68 -0.31
N GLU A 140 -26.45 -10.90 -0.23
CA GLU A 140 -26.74 -11.86 0.82
C GLU A 140 -25.43 -12.32 1.48
N LEU A 141 -25.36 -12.26 2.81
CA LEU A 141 -24.25 -12.82 3.57
C LEU A 141 -24.64 -14.23 4.02
N ARG A 142 -23.96 -15.25 3.55
CA ARG A 142 -24.23 -16.64 3.88
C ARG A 142 -22.92 -17.45 3.93
N ASP A 143 -22.79 -18.28 4.97
CA ASP A 143 -21.67 -19.20 5.16
C ASP A 143 -20.27 -18.54 5.10
N GLY A 144 -20.17 -17.28 5.54
CA GLY A 144 -18.92 -16.49 5.49
C GLY A 144 -18.60 -15.90 4.10
N TYR A 145 -19.55 -15.96 3.16
CA TYR A 145 -19.42 -15.40 1.83
C TYR A 145 -20.42 -14.27 1.57
N VAL A 146 -19.99 -13.33 0.77
CA VAL A 146 -20.83 -12.32 0.11
C VAL A 146 -21.36 -12.93 -1.20
N HIS A 147 -22.66 -13.11 -1.31
CA HIS A 147 -23.34 -13.46 -2.55
C HIS A 147 -23.97 -12.20 -3.13
N ALA A 148 -23.43 -11.70 -4.24
CA ALA A 148 -23.88 -10.51 -4.92
C ALA A 148 -24.51 -10.85 -6.26
N LYS A 149 -25.68 -10.25 -6.57
CA LYS A 149 -26.40 -10.44 -7.84
C LYS A 149 -26.94 -9.11 -8.34
N ALA A 150 -26.81 -8.87 -9.62
CA ALA A 150 -27.41 -7.74 -10.34
C ALA A 150 -28.14 -8.25 -11.59
N PRO A 151 -29.34 -8.88 -11.45
CA PRO A 151 -30.03 -9.55 -12.57
C PRO A 151 -30.39 -8.62 -13.72
N GLN A 152 -30.53 -7.34 -13.45
CA GLN A 152 -30.81 -6.30 -14.45
C GLN A 152 -29.56 -5.48 -14.83
N GLY A 153 -28.35 -5.93 -14.43
CA GLY A 153 -27.12 -5.15 -14.50
C GLY A 153 -27.08 -4.03 -13.46
N LEU A 154 -25.90 -3.47 -13.25
CA LEU A 154 -25.70 -2.32 -12.35
C LEU A 154 -26.27 -1.04 -12.98
N LYS A 155 -26.68 -0.10 -12.11
CA LYS A 155 -27.23 1.20 -12.50
C LYS A 155 -26.46 2.30 -11.77
N GLY A 156 -26.15 3.39 -12.47
CA GLY A 156 -25.52 4.56 -11.89
C GLY A 156 -26.31 5.13 -10.73
N ALA A 157 -25.61 5.58 -9.71
CA ALA A 157 -26.16 6.12 -8.48
C ALA A 157 -25.25 7.18 -7.86
N THR A 158 -25.80 8.02 -6.97
CA THR A 158 -24.97 8.84 -6.09
C THR A 158 -24.63 8.03 -4.83
N ILE A 159 -23.32 7.80 -4.61
CA ILE A 159 -22.80 7.08 -3.45
C ILE A 159 -22.02 8.06 -2.61
N GLU A 160 -22.47 8.31 -1.39
CA GLU A 160 -21.80 9.17 -0.43
C GLU A 160 -21.22 8.31 0.71
N PHE A 161 -19.89 8.27 0.80
CA PHE A 161 -19.22 7.52 1.85
C PHE A 161 -19.31 8.33 3.18
N PRO A 162 -19.57 7.67 4.32
CA PRO A 162 -19.64 8.38 5.62
C PRO A 162 -18.26 8.86 6.09
N PHE A 163 -17.20 8.27 5.57
CA PHE A 163 -15.79 8.64 5.74
C PHE A 163 -14.99 8.10 4.55
N VAL A 164 -13.80 8.67 4.34
CA VAL A 164 -12.93 8.27 3.23
C VAL A 164 -12.50 6.79 3.38
N SER A 165 -12.78 6.00 2.36
CA SER A 165 -12.37 4.59 2.27
C SER A 165 -11.74 4.31 0.92
N VAL A 166 -10.44 4.04 0.91
CA VAL A 166 -9.68 3.75 -0.32
C VAL A 166 -10.27 2.52 -1.03
N GLY A 167 -10.35 1.39 -0.34
CA GLY A 167 -10.84 0.15 -0.96
C GLY A 167 -12.30 0.22 -1.44
N ALA A 168 -13.19 0.90 -0.71
CA ALA A 168 -14.57 1.07 -1.15
C ALA A 168 -14.67 1.99 -2.38
N THR A 169 -13.86 3.05 -2.45
CA THR A 169 -13.74 3.92 -3.63
C THR A 169 -13.24 3.14 -4.83
N GLU A 170 -12.18 2.33 -4.67
CA GLU A 170 -11.63 1.47 -5.73
C GLU A 170 -12.68 0.50 -6.28
N ASN A 171 -13.37 -0.21 -5.39
CA ASN A 171 -14.34 -1.22 -5.80
C ASN A 171 -15.58 -0.59 -6.46
N ALA A 172 -16.06 0.55 -5.94
CA ALA A 172 -17.15 1.31 -6.54
C ALA A 172 -16.75 1.88 -7.92
N LEU A 173 -15.53 2.41 -8.05
CA LEU A 173 -15.00 2.93 -9.31
C LEU A 173 -14.95 1.84 -10.38
N LEU A 174 -14.38 0.65 -10.04
CA LEU A 174 -14.35 -0.50 -10.93
C LEU A 174 -15.76 -0.91 -11.39
N ALA A 175 -16.70 -1.06 -10.45
CA ALA A 175 -18.05 -1.50 -10.75
C ALA A 175 -18.85 -0.49 -11.59
N ALA A 176 -18.66 0.82 -11.33
CA ALA A 176 -19.42 1.88 -11.98
C ALA A 176 -19.09 2.06 -13.46
N THR A 177 -17.92 1.60 -13.94
CA THR A 177 -17.51 1.74 -15.35
C THR A 177 -18.46 1.05 -16.32
N LEU A 178 -19.11 -0.04 -15.92
CA LEU A 178 -20.10 -0.78 -16.72
C LEU A 178 -21.54 -0.62 -16.21
N ALA A 179 -21.78 0.23 -15.18
CA ALA A 179 -23.12 0.51 -14.69
C ALA A 179 -23.87 1.45 -15.63
N ARG A 180 -25.13 1.17 -15.93
CA ARG A 180 -25.93 1.99 -16.86
C ARG A 180 -26.23 3.36 -16.26
N GLY A 181 -25.86 4.42 -16.94
CA GLY A 181 -26.07 5.81 -16.52
C GLY A 181 -24.87 6.38 -15.77
N THR A 182 -25.09 7.42 -14.98
CA THR A 182 -24.04 8.17 -14.29
C THR A 182 -23.93 7.75 -12.82
N THR A 183 -22.72 7.48 -12.37
CA THR A 183 -22.39 7.28 -10.93
C THR A 183 -21.61 8.48 -10.42
N ILE A 184 -21.97 8.96 -9.24
CA ILE A 184 -21.25 10.04 -8.53
C ILE A 184 -20.79 9.49 -7.19
N LEU A 185 -19.47 9.40 -6.97
CA LEU A 185 -18.88 9.06 -5.70
C LEU A 185 -18.56 10.34 -4.94
N LYS A 186 -19.11 10.51 -3.74
CA LYS A 186 -18.84 11.63 -2.83
C LYS A 186 -18.04 11.15 -1.62
N GLN A 187 -17.20 12.00 -1.05
CA GLN A 187 -16.21 11.67 -0.05
C GLN A 187 -15.30 10.52 -0.53
N ALA A 188 -15.00 10.49 -1.82
CA ALA A 188 -14.11 9.53 -2.44
C ALA A 188 -12.67 9.71 -1.92
N ALA A 189 -11.93 8.63 -1.90
CA ALA A 189 -10.50 8.64 -1.64
C ALA A 189 -9.76 9.38 -2.77
N ARG A 190 -8.64 10.03 -2.42
CA ARG A 190 -7.90 10.93 -3.31
C ARG A 190 -6.47 10.47 -3.55
N GLU A 191 -6.12 9.33 -2.99
CA GLU A 191 -4.78 8.74 -3.05
C GLU A 191 -4.29 8.61 -4.50
N PRO A 192 -2.98 8.75 -4.75
CA PRO A 192 -2.39 8.56 -6.08
C PRO A 192 -2.78 7.22 -6.73
N GLU A 193 -3.01 6.18 -5.91
CA GLU A 193 -3.47 4.87 -6.34
C GLU A 193 -4.89 4.89 -6.93
N ILE A 194 -5.77 5.80 -6.45
CA ILE A 194 -7.11 6.03 -7.03
C ILE A 194 -7.00 6.72 -8.39
N VAL A 195 -6.10 7.70 -8.48
CA VAL A 195 -5.82 8.39 -9.75
C VAL A 195 -5.28 7.40 -10.78
N ASP A 196 -4.33 6.57 -10.38
CA ASP A 196 -3.71 5.54 -11.22
C ASP A 196 -4.74 4.51 -11.74
N LEU A 197 -5.67 4.08 -10.87
CA LEU A 197 -6.78 3.22 -11.28
C LEU A 197 -7.69 3.92 -12.30
N ALA A 198 -8.09 5.16 -12.05
CA ALA A 198 -8.95 5.91 -12.94
C ALA A 198 -8.31 6.11 -14.32
N GLU A 199 -7.02 6.47 -14.37
CA GLU A 199 -6.25 6.64 -15.62
C GLU A 199 -6.16 5.31 -16.40
N CYS A 200 -5.95 4.19 -15.72
CA CYS A 200 -5.96 2.88 -16.35
C CYS A 200 -7.35 2.56 -16.95
N LEU A 201 -8.42 2.79 -16.20
CA LEU A 201 -9.80 2.57 -16.67
C LEU A 201 -10.15 3.51 -17.84
N ILE A 202 -9.69 4.76 -17.82
CA ILE A 202 -9.83 5.71 -18.95
C ILE A 202 -9.09 5.18 -20.18
N ALA A 203 -7.86 4.67 -19.99
CA ALA A 203 -7.10 4.03 -21.08
C ALA A 203 -7.81 2.78 -21.63
N MET A 204 -8.65 2.12 -20.83
CA MET A 204 -9.52 1.01 -21.25
C MET A 204 -10.83 1.48 -21.90
N GLY A 205 -11.09 2.79 -21.98
CA GLY A 205 -12.29 3.37 -22.61
C GLY A 205 -13.38 3.81 -21.62
N ALA A 206 -13.12 3.83 -20.32
CA ALA A 206 -14.05 4.38 -19.33
C ALA A 206 -14.13 5.91 -19.41
N GLN A 207 -15.26 6.47 -18.99
CA GLN A 207 -15.50 7.90 -18.92
C GLN A 207 -15.57 8.32 -17.46
N ILE A 208 -14.49 8.91 -16.96
CA ILE A 208 -14.29 9.25 -15.54
C ILE A 208 -13.77 10.67 -15.44
N ASP A 209 -14.38 11.45 -14.55
CA ASP A 209 -14.04 12.83 -14.23
C ASP A 209 -13.87 13.01 -12.73
N GLY A 210 -13.01 13.97 -12.31
CA GLY A 210 -12.85 14.34 -10.90
C GLY A 210 -12.02 13.37 -10.06
N HIS A 211 -11.35 12.38 -10.64
CA HIS A 211 -10.42 11.50 -9.91
C HIS A 211 -9.27 12.33 -9.31
N GLY A 212 -8.86 12.00 -8.10
CA GLY A 212 -7.94 12.83 -7.29
C GLY A 212 -8.63 13.95 -6.49
N THR A 213 -9.94 14.14 -6.65
CA THR A 213 -10.77 15.01 -5.81
C THR A 213 -11.72 14.18 -4.92
N SER A 214 -12.44 14.84 -4.01
CA SER A 214 -13.42 14.17 -3.14
C SER A 214 -14.71 13.76 -3.87
N THR A 215 -14.86 14.13 -5.15
CA THR A 215 -16.03 13.79 -5.95
C THR A 215 -15.59 13.24 -7.30
N ILE A 216 -15.95 11.99 -7.58
CA ILE A 216 -15.63 11.32 -8.85
C ILE A 216 -16.94 11.03 -9.57
N THR A 217 -17.00 11.40 -10.84
CA THR A 217 -18.15 11.14 -11.71
C THR A 217 -17.77 10.10 -12.76
N ILE A 218 -18.56 9.04 -12.89
CA ILE A 218 -18.34 7.95 -13.84
C ILE A 218 -19.56 7.84 -14.72
N GLN A 219 -19.37 7.97 -16.02
CA GLN A 219 -20.40 7.61 -17.01
C GLN A 219 -20.17 6.17 -17.45
N GLY A 220 -21.12 5.29 -17.14
CA GLY A 220 -21.02 3.89 -17.51
C GLY A 220 -21.00 3.70 -19.04
N VAL A 221 -20.25 2.72 -19.50
CA VAL A 221 -20.08 2.34 -20.90
C VAL A 221 -20.53 0.89 -21.12
N ASP A 222 -20.86 0.55 -22.36
CA ASP A 222 -21.34 -0.81 -22.69
C ASP A 222 -20.24 -1.86 -22.60
N ARG A 223 -18.98 -1.47 -22.88
CA ARG A 223 -17.80 -2.34 -22.81
C ARG A 223 -16.52 -1.53 -22.63
N LEU A 224 -15.53 -2.18 -22.04
CA LEU A 224 -14.14 -1.72 -21.98
C LEU A 224 -13.28 -2.58 -22.91
N HIS A 225 -12.10 -2.07 -23.26
CA HIS A 225 -11.10 -2.78 -24.07
C HIS A 225 -9.78 -2.94 -23.30
N GLY A 226 -8.80 -3.64 -23.88
CA GLY A 226 -7.47 -3.80 -23.33
C GLY A 226 -6.68 -2.48 -23.32
N ALA A 227 -5.71 -2.42 -22.42
CA ALA A 227 -4.79 -1.29 -22.32
C ALA A 227 -3.40 -1.72 -21.84
N THR A 228 -2.40 -0.87 -22.09
CA THR A 228 -1.09 -0.95 -21.43
C THR A 228 -0.97 0.24 -20.51
N HIS A 229 -0.68 -0.03 -19.22
CA HIS A 229 -0.63 1.01 -18.19
C HIS A 229 0.60 0.83 -17.28
N PRO A 230 1.38 1.90 -17.02
CA PRO A 230 2.47 1.85 -16.06
C PRO A 230 1.92 2.03 -14.64
N VAL A 231 2.24 1.11 -13.73
CA VAL A 231 1.90 1.25 -12.31
C VAL A 231 2.64 2.45 -11.73
N VAL A 232 1.93 3.34 -11.03
CA VAL A 232 2.51 4.51 -10.37
C VAL A 232 3.62 4.12 -9.38
N THR A 233 4.62 4.97 -9.21
CA THR A 233 5.69 4.77 -8.23
C THR A 233 5.14 4.58 -6.81
N ASP A 234 5.65 3.60 -6.07
CA ASP A 234 5.22 3.32 -4.69
C ASP A 234 5.68 4.41 -3.73
N ARG A 235 4.76 5.29 -3.35
CA ARG A 235 5.04 6.39 -2.41
C ARG A 235 5.40 5.90 -1.01
N ILE A 236 4.95 4.72 -0.62
CA ILE A 236 5.26 4.17 0.72
C ILE A 236 6.65 3.55 0.73
N GLU A 237 7.03 2.83 -0.34
CA GLU A 237 8.41 2.39 -0.53
C GLU A 237 9.35 3.60 -0.61
N LEU A 238 8.99 4.63 -1.38
CA LEU A 238 9.70 5.90 -1.50
C LEU A 238 9.96 6.54 -0.12
N GLY A 239 8.91 6.82 0.65
CA GLY A 239 9.04 7.42 1.98
C GLY A 239 9.86 6.58 2.95
N THR A 240 9.75 5.25 2.85
CA THR A 240 10.56 4.33 3.65
C THR A 240 12.05 4.48 3.35
N TYR A 241 12.44 4.47 2.07
CA TYR A 241 13.85 4.62 1.70
C TYR A 241 14.39 6.03 1.89
N MET A 242 13.54 7.06 1.86
CA MET A 242 13.92 8.42 2.26
C MET A 242 14.37 8.51 3.73
N LEU A 243 13.83 7.66 4.60
CA LEU A 243 14.20 7.61 6.01
C LEU A 243 15.54 6.88 6.26
N ALA A 244 15.99 6.04 5.35
CA ALA A 244 17.23 5.29 5.53
C ALA A 244 18.48 6.20 5.64
N PRO A 245 18.76 7.15 4.71
CA PRO A 245 19.84 8.12 4.89
C PRO A 245 19.56 9.10 6.01
N ALA A 246 18.30 9.40 6.31
CA ALA A 246 17.91 10.28 7.40
C ALA A 246 18.39 9.75 8.76
N ILE A 247 18.12 8.48 9.04
CA ILE A 247 18.45 7.83 10.32
C ILE A 247 19.95 7.48 10.43
N THR A 248 20.61 7.19 9.30
CA THR A 248 22.02 6.79 9.27
C THR A 248 23.01 7.94 9.08
N GLY A 249 22.55 9.12 8.63
CA GLY A 249 23.38 10.31 8.39
C GLY A 249 24.01 10.42 6.99
N GLY A 250 23.54 9.64 6.01
CA GLY A 250 24.02 9.64 4.63
C GLY A 250 23.24 10.53 3.66
N GLU A 251 23.37 10.23 2.36
CA GLU A 251 22.66 10.84 1.25
C GLU A 251 22.26 9.79 0.23
N VAL A 252 20.98 9.68 -0.12
CA VAL A 252 20.47 8.73 -1.10
C VAL A 252 19.54 9.43 -2.08
N GLU A 253 19.61 9.07 -3.37
CA GLU A 253 18.65 9.46 -4.40
C GLU A 253 17.66 8.32 -4.66
N CYS A 254 16.37 8.56 -4.37
CA CYS A 254 15.28 7.62 -4.63
C CYS A 254 14.76 7.85 -6.06
N LEU A 255 15.16 6.98 -6.99
CA LEU A 255 14.84 7.12 -8.43
C LEU A 255 13.36 6.91 -8.69
N GLY A 256 12.76 7.77 -9.51
CA GLY A 256 11.32 7.75 -9.82
C GLY A 256 10.44 8.41 -8.75
N GLY A 257 11.04 8.87 -7.64
CA GLY A 257 10.32 9.60 -6.58
C GLY A 257 9.89 11.00 -7.03
N LYS A 258 8.72 11.44 -6.54
CA LYS A 258 8.17 12.77 -6.78
C LYS A 258 7.59 13.34 -5.48
N ILE A 259 7.86 14.63 -5.22
CA ILE A 259 7.37 15.32 -4.01
C ILE A 259 5.84 15.28 -3.93
N GLU A 260 5.14 15.46 -5.06
CA GLU A 260 3.68 15.47 -5.16
C GLU A 260 3.00 14.20 -4.60
N LEU A 261 3.72 13.08 -4.56
CA LEU A 261 3.20 11.83 -4.00
C LEU A 261 3.21 11.81 -2.46
N LEU A 262 4.02 12.67 -1.81
CA LEU A 262 4.30 12.63 -0.37
C LEU A 262 4.53 14.03 0.24
N GLU A 263 3.82 15.07 -0.20
CA GLU A 263 4.06 16.46 0.26
C GLU A 263 4.06 16.57 1.79
N ALA A 264 3.00 16.12 2.47
CA ALA A 264 2.90 16.19 3.93
C ALA A 264 4.00 15.41 4.67
N PHE A 265 4.52 14.33 4.07
CA PHE A 265 5.65 13.58 4.59
C PHE A 265 6.96 14.35 4.41
N CYS A 266 7.19 14.94 3.24
CA CYS A 266 8.38 15.77 2.96
C CYS A 266 8.44 16.99 3.89
N GLU A 267 7.31 17.65 4.17
CA GLU A 267 7.22 18.74 5.14
C GLU A 267 7.65 18.30 6.56
N LYS A 268 7.28 17.09 6.97
CA LYS A 268 7.71 16.52 8.26
C LYS A 268 9.21 16.20 8.28
N LEU A 269 9.77 15.74 7.16
CA LEU A 269 11.21 15.52 7.05
C LEU A 269 11.99 16.84 7.16
N ASP A 270 11.54 17.89 6.47
CA ASP A 270 12.15 19.24 6.55
C ASP A 270 12.09 19.78 7.99
N ALA A 271 10.92 19.68 8.65
CA ALA A 271 10.75 20.08 10.04
C ALA A 271 11.67 19.31 10.99
N ALA A 272 11.96 18.04 10.72
CA ALA A 272 12.91 17.21 11.47
C ALA A 272 14.39 17.57 11.19
N GLY A 273 14.66 18.45 10.22
CA GLY A 273 16.01 18.91 9.88
C GLY A 273 16.68 18.07 8.79
N LEU A 274 15.90 17.51 7.87
CA LEU A 274 16.37 16.75 6.71
C LEU A 274 16.18 17.58 5.44
N SER A 275 17.09 17.45 4.48
CA SER A 275 16.94 18.07 3.16
C SER A 275 16.30 17.07 2.19
N VAL A 276 15.23 17.48 1.54
CA VAL A 276 14.58 16.75 0.45
C VAL A 276 14.61 17.63 -0.79
N GLU A 277 15.22 17.13 -1.86
CA GLU A 277 15.40 17.86 -3.13
C GLU A 277 14.82 17.04 -4.29
N GLN A 278 13.94 17.66 -5.09
CA GLN A 278 13.48 17.08 -6.34
C GLN A 278 14.57 17.22 -7.39
N THR A 279 15.02 16.10 -7.95
CA THR A 279 15.96 16.04 -9.07
C THR A 279 15.23 15.68 -10.36
N GLN A 280 15.96 15.64 -11.47
CA GLN A 280 15.41 15.14 -12.74
C GLN A 280 15.08 13.63 -12.72
N ARG A 281 15.69 12.85 -11.82
CA ARG A 281 15.56 11.39 -11.75
C ARG A 281 14.72 10.90 -10.57
N GLY A 282 14.53 11.74 -9.55
CA GLY A 282 13.82 11.32 -8.34
C GLY A 282 13.93 12.31 -7.19
N LEU A 283 13.93 11.80 -5.97
CA LEU A 283 14.10 12.58 -4.74
C LEU A 283 15.43 12.27 -4.06
N LYS A 284 16.23 13.29 -3.86
CA LYS A 284 17.47 13.21 -3.09
C LYS A 284 17.20 13.61 -1.65
N VAL A 285 17.59 12.75 -0.72
CA VAL A 285 17.43 12.99 0.71
C VAL A 285 18.76 12.90 1.42
N LYS A 286 19.03 13.86 2.27
CA LYS A 286 20.20 13.86 3.15
C LYS A 286 19.88 14.46 4.51
N ARG A 287 20.61 14.00 5.51
CA ARG A 287 20.63 14.64 6.82
C ARG A 287 21.44 15.94 6.71
N THR A 288 20.85 17.06 7.10
CA THR A 288 21.60 18.33 7.25
C THR A 288 22.53 18.21 8.44
N ASN A 289 23.61 19.01 8.47
CA ASN A 289 24.55 19.01 9.58
C ASN A 289 23.80 19.33 10.89
N GLY A 290 23.63 18.35 11.73
CA GLY A 290 22.94 18.49 13.02
C GLY A 290 22.18 17.24 13.45
N ASP A 291 21.48 17.37 14.59
CA ASP A 291 20.66 16.32 15.13
C ASP A 291 19.28 16.33 14.51
N ILE A 292 18.65 15.16 14.46
CA ILE A 292 17.24 15.04 14.09
C ILE A 292 16.41 15.74 15.18
N LYS A 293 15.50 16.62 14.79
CA LYS A 293 14.61 17.34 15.71
C LYS A 293 13.37 16.53 15.98
N ALA A 294 12.91 16.54 17.22
CA ALA A 294 11.61 15.99 17.58
C ALA A 294 10.48 16.81 16.88
N ILE A 295 9.51 16.10 16.34
CA ILE A 295 8.34 16.66 15.66
C ILE A 295 7.08 15.90 16.03
N ASN A 296 5.92 16.53 15.87
CA ASN A 296 4.64 15.87 16.03
C ASN A 296 4.07 15.45 14.67
N VAL A 297 3.48 14.26 14.64
CA VAL A 297 2.91 13.65 13.44
C VAL A 297 1.49 13.17 13.75
N THR A 298 0.55 13.47 12.86
CA THR A 298 -0.81 12.94 12.87
C THR A 298 -1.08 12.25 11.55
N THR A 299 -1.54 11.00 11.58
CA THR A 299 -1.90 10.29 10.35
C THR A 299 -3.27 10.75 9.84
N GLU A 300 -3.36 10.97 8.54
CA GLU A 300 -4.58 11.44 7.89
C GLU A 300 -4.71 10.82 6.48
N PRO A 301 -5.95 10.74 5.93
CA PRO A 301 -6.12 10.41 4.53
C PRO A 301 -5.34 11.35 3.61
N PHE A 302 -4.98 10.88 2.41
CA PHE A 302 -4.27 11.70 1.43
C PHE A 302 -5.03 13.02 1.14
N PRO A 303 -4.34 14.19 1.07
CA PRO A 303 -2.89 14.37 1.00
C PRO A 303 -2.19 14.49 2.37
N GLY A 304 -2.83 14.14 3.47
CA GLY A 304 -2.20 14.16 4.79
C GLY A 304 -1.10 13.11 4.97
N PHE A 305 -0.53 13.04 6.18
CA PHE A 305 0.56 12.11 6.48
C PHE A 305 0.06 10.66 6.43
N PRO A 306 0.64 9.79 5.58
CA PRO A 306 0.14 8.44 5.38
C PRO A 306 0.39 7.53 6.58
N THR A 307 -0.65 6.86 7.06
CA THR A 307 -0.58 5.87 8.14
C THR A 307 0.43 4.75 7.83
N ASP A 308 0.67 4.43 6.56
CA ASP A 308 1.64 3.42 6.12
C ASP A 308 3.12 3.82 6.30
N LEU A 309 3.41 5.08 6.65
CA LEU A 309 4.74 5.60 7.00
C LEU A 309 4.90 5.93 8.50
N GLN A 310 3.86 5.69 9.30
CA GLN A 310 3.86 5.98 10.73
C GLN A 310 4.94 5.20 11.49
N ALA A 311 5.06 3.88 11.27
CA ALA A 311 6.03 3.04 11.95
C ALA A 311 7.48 3.40 11.60
N GLN A 312 7.75 3.72 10.34
CA GLN A 312 9.05 4.14 9.84
C GLN A 312 9.45 5.51 10.40
N MET A 313 8.50 6.45 10.48
CA MET A 313 8.71 7.75 11.11
C MET A 313 8.99 7.58 12.61
N MET A 314 8.27 6.69 13.30
CA MET A 314 8.56 6.38 14.72
C MET A 314 9.99 5.90 14.91
N ALA A 315 10.51 5.03 14.04
CA ALA A 315 11.90 4.57 14.10
C ALA A 315 12.89 5.74 13.98
N LEU A 316 12.66 6.71 13.08
CA LEU A 316 13.47 7.92 13.00
C LEU A 316 13.42 8.73 14.30
N LEU A 317 12.20 8.96 14.82
CA LEU A 317 11.98 9.80 16.00
C LEU A 317 12.55 9.18 17.28
N CYS A 318 12.78 7.86 17.32
CA CYS A 318 13.52 7.22 18.42
C CYS A 318 14.95 7.75 18.59
N THR A 319 15.53 8.37 17.55
CA THR A 319 16.88 8.97 17.60
C THR A 319 16.85 10.52 17.53
N ALA A 320 15.67 11.14 17.59
CA ALA A 320 15.51 12.59 17.53
C ALA A 320 15.83 13.25 18.88
N LYS A 321 16.36 14.47 18.87
CA LYS A 321 16.51 15.26 20.10
C LYS A 321 15.19 15.83 20.58
N GLY A 322 14.72 15.37 21.73
CA GLY A 322 13.47 15.81 22.36
C GLY A 322 12.40 14.75 22.39
N THR A 323 11.16 15.18 22.58
CA THR A 323 9.99 14.31 22.67
C THR A 323 9.02 14.63 21.54
N SER A 324 8.58 13.59 20.83
CA SER A 324 7.63 13.64 19.73
C SER A 324 6.31 12.99 20.12
N ALA A 325 5.19 13.48 19.55
CA ALA A 325 3.89 12.82 19.62
C ALA A 325 3.48 12.29 18.23
N LEU A 326 3.07 11.04 18.17
CA LEU A 326 2.50 10.42 16.99
C LEU A 326 1.05 10.06 17.27
N GLU A 327 0.13 10.68 16.53
CA GLU A 327 -1.30 10.40 16.60
C GLU A 327 -1.74 9.57 15.41
N GLU A 328 -2.24 8.35 15.66
CA GLU A 328 -2.79 7.45 14.65
C GLU A 328 -4.31 7.55 14.62
N LYS A 329 -4.85 8.14 13.54
CA LYS A 329 -6.30 8.38 13.36
C LYS A 329 -6.96 7.39 12.40
N ILE A 330 -6.18 6.57 11.71
CA ILE A 330 -6.71 5.72 10.65
C ILE A 330 -6.99 4.30 11.17
N PHE A 331 -6.08 3.74 12.01
CA PHE A 331 -6.21 2.36 12.51
C PHE A 331 -5.94 2.25 14.00
N GLU A 332 -6.82 1.56 14.73
CA GLU A 332 -6.81 1.50 16.20
C GLU A 332 -5.58 0.76 16.77
N ASN A 333 -5.07 -0.25 16.07
CA ASN A 333 -4.02 -1.15 16.56
C ASN A 333 -2.71 -1.02 15.77
N ARG A 334 -2.28 0.21 15.47
CA ARG A 334 -1.13 0.37 14.58
C ARG A 334 0.20 0.70 15.27
N PHE A 335 0.31 0.43 16.56
CA PHE A 335 1.55 0.61 17.33
C PHE A 335 2.23 -0.72 17.75
N MET A 336 1.95 -1.84 17.06
CA MET A 336 2.52 -3.16 17.39
C MET A 336 4.04 -3.24 17.26
N HIS A 337 4.67 -2.31 16.56
CA HIS A 337 6.13 -2.20 16.45
C HIS A 337 6.77 -1.50 17.65
N ALA A 338 6.03 -0.74 18.44
CA ALA A 338 6.56 0.01 19.58
C ALA A 338 7.23 -0.90 20.65
N PRO A 339 6.66 -2.04 21.06
CA PRO A 339 7.34 -2.95 21.97
C PRO A 339 8.64 -3.52 21.40
N GLU A 340 8.73 -3.76 20.10
CA GLU A 340 9.95 -4.26 19.46
C GLU A 340 11.04 -3.18 19.36
N LEU A 341 10.67 -1.93 19.09
CA LEU A 341 11.58 -0.78 19.18
C LEU A 341 12.06 -0.56 20.63
N ALA A 342 11.18 -0.75 21.62
CA ALA A 342 11.56 -0.67 23.03
C ALA A 342 12.61 -1.74 23.42
N ARG A 343 12.57 -2.95 22.81
CA ARG A 343 13.64 -3.97 22.97
C ARG A 343 15.00 -3.48 22.47
N MET A 344 15.00 -2.55 21.50
CA MET A 344 16.22 -1.90 21.00
C MET A 344 16.62 -0.67 21.84
N GLY A 345 15.95 -0.41 22.96
CA GLY A 345 16.23 0.69 23.87
C GLY A 345 15.47 1.98 23.58
N ALA A 346 14.50 1.98 22.67
CA ALA A 346 13.65 3.14 22.42
C ALA A 346 12.74 3.44 23.63
N GLN A 347 12.50 4.73 23.89
CA GLN A 347 11.59 5.21 24.95
C GLN A 347 10.26 5.63 24.31
N ILE A 348 9.27 4.75 24.38
CA ILE A 348 7.97 4.90 23.73
C ILE A 348 6.88 4.60 24.76
N GLU A 349 5.92 5.52 24.90
CA GLU A 349 4.70 5.32 25.67
C GLU A 349 3.50 5.37 24.72
N VAL A 350 2.68 4.31 24.70
CA VAL A 350 1.49 4.21 23.86
C VAL A 350 0.25 4.30 24.74
N ASN A 351 -0.66 5.23 24.39
CA ASN A 351 -1.94 5.41 25.06
C ASN A 351 -3.06 5.58 24.00
N GLY A 352 -3.80 4.52 23.76
CA GLY A 352 -4.81 4.49 22.68
C GLY A 352 -4.20 4.78 21.32
N GLY A 353 -4.74 5.75 20.59
CA GLY A 353 -4.26 6.20 19.29
C GLY A 353 -3.06 7.16 19.33
N MET A 354 -2.43 7.35 20.49
CA MET A 354 -1.33 8.29 20.68
C MET A 354 -0.08 7.55 21.15
N ALA A 355 1.08 7.82 20.54
CA ALA A 355 2.38 7.40 21.03
C ALA A 355 3.26 8.62 21.34
N THR A 356 3.88 8.63 22.51
CA THR A 356 4.92 9.59 22.88
C THR A 356 6.28 8.93 22.74
N VAL A 357 7.16 9.51 21.93
CA VAL A 357 8.50 9.00 21.66
C VAL A 357 9.54 9.98 22.19
N THR A 358 10.30 9.58 23.17
CA THR A 358 11.47 10.37 23.65
C THR A 358 12.72 9.80 22.99
N GLY A 359 13.40 10.65 22.21
CA GLY A 359 14.59 10.22 21.48
C GLY A 359 15.73 9.82 22.41
N VAL A 360 16.46 8.80 22.01
CA VAL A 360 17.65 8.31 22.73
C VAL A 360 18.91 8.60 21.92
N GLU A 361 20.04 8.70 22.60
CA GLU A 361 21.32 8.95 21.92
C GLU A 361 21.65 7.84 20.92
N ARG A 362 21.37 6.58 21.30
CA ARG A 362 21.63 5.40 20.46
C ARG A 362 20.63 4.27 20.74
N LEU A 363 20.18 3.65 19.70
CA LEU A 363 19.51 2.35 19.76
C LEU A 363 20.55 1.23 19.88
N LYS A 364 20.17 0.08 20.39
CA LYS A 364 21.00 -1.12 20.51
C LYS A 364 20.45 -2.25 19.66
N GLY A 365 21.31 -2.94 18.96
CA GLY A 365 20.96 -4.13 18.21
C GLY A 365 20.37 -5.21 19.12
N ALA A 366 19.29 -5.85 18.67
CA ALA A 366 18.61 -6.91 19.40
C ALA A 366 17.89 -7.86 18.43
N PRO A 367 17.60 -9.11 18.83
CA PRO A 367 16.62 -9.93 18.14
C PRO A 367 15.23 -9.34 18.32
N VAL A 368 14.57 -9.04 17.19
CA VAL A 368 13.22 -8.45 17.14
C VAL A 368 12.31 -9.24 16.18
N MET A 369 11.00 -9.05 16.28
CA MET A 369 10.02 -9.79 15.54
C MET A 369 9.17 -8.87 14.69
N ALA A 370 9.13 -9.11 13.38
CA ALA A 370 8.20 -8.48 12.48
C ALA A 370 6.76 -8.91 12.83
N THR A 371 5.89 -7.95 13.14
CA THR A 371 4.49 -8.19 13.51
C THR A 371 3.54 -7.98 12.34
N ASP A 372 3.89 -7.10 11.44
CA ASP A 372 3.19 -6.79 10.19
C ASP A 372 4.15 -6.22 9.13
N LEU A 373 3.62 -5.94 7.95
CA LEU A 373 4.37 -5.41 6.81
C LEU A 373 5.13 -4.12 7.10
N ARG A 374 4.51 -3.13 7.75
CA ARG A 374 5.09 -1.80 7.98
C ARG A 374 5.98 -1.78 9.22
N ALA A 375 5.60 -2.53 10.26
CA ALA A 375 6.45 -2.78 11.43
C ALA A 375 7.78 -3.42 11.03
N SER A 376 7.75 -4.40 10.11
CA SER A 376 8.96 -5.11 9.66
C SER A 376 10.05 -4.16 9.16
N VAL A 377 9.71 -3.22 8.28
CA VAL A 377 10.70 -2.31 7.69
C VAL A 377 11.14 -1.22 8.67
N SER A 378 10.28 -0.81 9.62
CA SER A 378 10.68 0.14 10.66
C SER A 378 11.77 -0.43 11.56
N LEU A 379 11.73 -1.75 11.85
CA LEU A 379 12.77 -2.44 12.61
C LEU A 379 14.09 -2.54 11.84
N ILE A 380 14.03 -2.69 10.51
CA ILE A 380 15.25 -2.61 9.67
C ILE A 380 15.84 -1.21 9.75
N LEU A 381 15.04 -0.15 9.59
CA LEU A 381 15.51 1.23 9.71
C LEU A 381 16.14 1.51 11.08
N ALA A 382 15.49 1.08 12.15
CA ALA A 382 16.05 1.18 13.50
C ALA A 382 17.38 0.40 13.64
N GLY A 383 17.46 -0.80 13.04
CA GLY A 383 18.68 -1.62 13.01
C GLY A 383 19.85 -0.95 12.30
N LEU A 384 19.60 -0.19 11.21
CA LEU A 384 20.63 0.57 10.50
C LEU A 384 21.29 1.64 11.38
N ALA A 385 20.54 2.20 12.35
CA ALA A 385 21.03 3.23 13.28
C ALA A 385 21.51 2.67 14.61
N ALA A 386 21.25 1.39 14.92
CA ALA A 386 21.58 0.78 16.19
C ALA A 386 23.07 0.47 16.31
N GLU A 387 23.57 0.40 17.56
CA GLU A 387 24.89 -0.19 17.84
C GLU A 387 24.78 -1.72 17.84
N GLY A 388 25.65 -2.37 17.07
CA GLY A 388 25.72 -3.84 16.99
C GLY A 388 24.78 -4.41 15.93
N GLU A 389 24.31 -5.62 16.18
CA GLU A 389 23.54 -6.42 15.21
C GLU A 389 22.07 -6.54 15.62
N THR A 390 21.16 -6.32 14.67
CA THR A 390 19.72 -6.51 14.83
C THR A 390 19.27 -7.68 13.96
N LEU A 391 18.69 -8.70 14.58
CA LEU A 391 18.10 -9.84 13.85
C LEU A 391 16.59 -9.67 13.76
N VAL A 392 16.10 -9.35 12.58
CA VAL A 392 14.66 -9.21 12.30
C VAL A 392 14.10 -10.55 11.86
N ASN A 393 13.25 -11.15 12.68
CA ASN A 393 12.59 -12.42 12.40
C ASN A 393 11.24 -12.23 11.71
N ARG A 394 10.71 -13.30 11.10
CA ARG A 394 9.41 -13.33 10.38
C ARG A 394 9.35 -12.38 9.19
N VAL A 395 10.40 -12.29 8.40
CA VAL A 395 10.51 -11.34 7.28
C VAL A 395 9.57 -11.63 6.11
N TYR A 396 8.81 -12.72 6.14
CA TYR A 396 7.73 -12.97 5.18
C TYR A 396 6.66 -11.84 5.16
N HIS A 397 6.52 -11.11 6.27
CA HIS A 397 5.70 -9.91 6.31
C HIS A 397 6.28 -8.79 5.43
N LEU A 398 7.61 -8.64 5.43
CA LEU A 398 8.33 -7.66 4.62
C LEU A 398 8.17 -7.93 3.13
N ASP A 399 8.28 -9.21 2.71
CA ASP A 399 8.20 -9.65 1.31
C ASP A 399 6.83 -9.39 0.65
N ARG A 400 5.84 -9.00 1.45
CA ARG A 400 4.52 -8.58 0.97
C ARG A 400 4.52 -7.16 0.41
N GLY A 401 5.47 -6.32 0.77
CA GLY A 401 5.45 -4.91 0.40
C GLY A 401 6.79 -4.25 0.08
N TYR A 402 7.89 -4.96 0.23
CA TYR A 402 9.23 -4.45 -0.09
C TYR A 402 9.99 -5.47 -0.93
N GLU A 403 10.36 -5.05 -2.12
CA GLU A 403 11.11 -5.87 -3.07
C GLU A 403 12.60 -5.82 -2.74
N ARG A 404 13.18 -6.98 -2.32
CA ARG A 404 14.63 -7.15 -2.10
C ARG A 404 15.26 -6.00 -1.29
N VAL A 405 14.71 -5.74 -0.11
CA VAL A 405 15.16 -4.63 0.75
C VAL A 405 16.65 -4.74 1.08
N GLU A 406 17.14 -5.96 1.28
CA GLU A 406 18.54 -6.25 1.57
C GLU A 406 19.47 -5.87 0.40
N GLU A 407 19.05 -6.09 -0.84
CA GLU A 407 19.82 -5.70 -2.04
C GLU A 407 19.79 -4.17 -2.23
N LYS A 408 18.61 -3.53 -2.12
CA LYS A 408 18.46 -2.08 -2.30
C LYS A 408 19.25 -1.28 -1.28
N LEU A 409 19.17 -1.65 -0.01
CA LEU A 409 19.94 -0.99 1.06
C LEU A 409 21.43 -1.37 1.01
N GLY A 410 21.76 -2.62 0.69
CA GLY A 410 23.13 -3.09 0.52
C GLY A 410 23.88 -2.34 -0.59
N ASN A 411 23.21 -2.04 -1.69
CA ASN A 411 23.78 -1.22 -2.79
C ASN A 411 24.10 0.23 -2.36
N CYS A 412 23.49 0.70 -1.27
CA CYS A 412 23.81 1.99 -0.66
C CYS A 412 24.82 1.90 0.49
N GLY A 413 25.40 0.72 0.71
CA GLY A 413 26.44 0.51 1.74
C GLY A 413 25.94 -0.06 3.06
N ALA A 414 24.65 -0.41 3.19
CA ALA A 414 24.18 -1.08 4.38
C ALA A 414 24.82 -2.46 4.56
N LYS A 415 25.17 -2.81 5.78
CA LYS A 415 25.55 -4.17 6.15
C LYS A 415 24.30 -4.94 6.53
N ILE A 416 23.70 -5.56 5.56
CA ILE A 416 22.40 -6.24 5.68
C ILE A 416 22.42 -7.53 4.88
N GLU A 417 21.94 -8.62 5.47
CA GLU A 417 21.87 -9.90 4.80
C GLU A 417 20.60 -10.68 5.17
N ARG A 418 20.10 -11.46 4.22
CA ARG A 418 18.99 -12.39 4.44
C ARG A 418 19.53 -13.75 4.87
N ILE A 419 19.17 -14.18 6.06
CA ILE A 419 19.47 -15.51 6.62
C ILE A 419 18.28 -16.42 6.29
N LYS A 420 18.55 -17.45 5.48
CA LYS A 420 17.53 -18.46 5.15
C LYS A 420 17.24 -19.32 6.38
N GLY A 421 15.99 -19.43 6.76
CA GLY A 421 15.55 -20.36 7.80
C GLY A 421 15.74 -21.81 7.34
N GLN A 422 16.17 -22.66 8.27
CA GLN A 422 16.18 -24.09 8.09
C GLN A 422 14.78 -24.70 8.07
#